data_4b63a8b8aaac8eeb3063689127cb1cbe
#
_entry.id   4b63a8b8aaac8eeb3063689127cb1cbe
#
_cell.length_a   1.000
_cell.length_b   1.000
_cell.length_c   1.000
_cell.angle_alpha   90.00
_cell.angle_beta   90.00
_cell.angle_gamma   90.00
#
_symmetry.space_group_name_H-M   'P 1'
#
loop_
_entity.id
_entity.type
_entity.pdbx_description
1 polymer ?
#
loop_
_entity_poly.entity_id
_entity_poly.type
_entity_poly.pdbx_seq_one_letter_code
_entity_poly.pdbx_strand_id
1 'polypeptide(L)'
;MKLNPFALTLAPLLAAGAFSAHAGPQAHVVCAYHHTLGDDAIMMFGKPNQAMWHDFFGNTHTDAVSTYQTLRDQPETTCDNKADSSAYWAPSLRLPDGTVVKPAYQKTYYQASNVDAWPLHPFPAGLSLLAGDHHGSAPNPHITFLCANGKGYTTKTGEVCGLRKANDAVQFNIGIQFPNCWDGVNLKPAHGLINATYDVKGQCPSTFPVKIPTVNMNIAYVLPTISSLDTSKVQLSMDPIMHGDEREERWGSLYTAHADFMNGWTEDAARFMTDLCMNRGLDCGTTVPYGYSRAKANVWLSSLEPDLSQPEPQVLLVQDNWQNGGRTKNSETLSLVKFHIPPLPAGQDPSQFTYRVRIYGGKVETNGADQIFFYPASNDWD
;
A
#
# COMPACT_ATOMS: atom_id res chain seq x y z
N MET A 1 65.40 -30.83 29.73
CA MET A 1 64.48 -29.71 29.78
C MET A 1 63.57 -29.81 28.56
N LYS A 2 62.30 -30.29 28.72
CA LYS A 2 61.37 -30.56 27.63
C LYS A 2 60.42 -29.38 27.54
N LEU A 3 60.39 -28.72 26.38
CA LEU A 3 59.46 -27.65 26.08
C LEU A 3 58.19 -28.24 25.43
N ASN A 4 57.04 -27.99 26.06
CA ASN A 4 55.72 -28.32 25.51
C ASN A 4 55.31 -27.29 24.46
N PRO A 5 54.73 -27.69 23.34
CA PRO A 5 54.11 -26.75 22.39
C PRO A 5 52.65 -26.47 22.81
N PHE A 6 52.35 -25.21 23.02
CA PHE A 6 50.96 -24.73 23.16
C PHE A 6 50.28 -24.78 21.77
N ALA A 7 49.24 -25.58 21.68
CA ALA A 7 48.34 -25.56 20.52
C ALA A 7 47.35 -24.40 20.67
N LEU A 8 47.46 -23.43 19.81
CA LEU A 8 46.45 -22.36 19.63
C LEU A 8 45.30 -22.92 18.80
N THR A 9 44.16 -23.14 19.41
CA THR A 9 42.92 -23.45 18.71
C THR A 9 42.28 -22.13 18.25
N LEU A 10 42.35 -21.82 16.95
CA LEU A 10 41.54 -20.81 16.32
C LEU A 10 40.08 -21.28 16.26
N ALA A 11 39.20 -20.68 17.04
CA ALA A 11 37.76 -20.83 16.87
C ALA A 11 37.31 -19.94 15.70
N PRO A 12 36.56 -20.46 14.72
CA PRO A 12 36.00 -19.61 13.69
C PRO A 12 34.87 -18.76 14.30
N LEU A 13 35.02 -17.43 14.28
CA LEU A 13 33.93 -16.50 14.49
C LEU A 13 32.98 -16.68 13.31
N LEU A 14 31.88 -17.38 13.51
CA LEU A 14 30.70 -17.30 12.63
C LEU A 14 30.09 -15.89 12.82
N ALA A 15 30.44 -14.98 11.92
CA ALA A 15 29.70 -13.76 11.76
C ALA A 15 28.29 -14.14 11.26
N ALA A 16 27.33 -14.21 12.19
CA ALA A 16 25.93 -14.24 11.85
C ALA A 16 25.61 -12.89 11.19
N GLY A 17 25.70 -12.86 9.88
CA GLY A 17 25.16 -11.77 9.09
C GLY A 17 23.68 -11.68 9.40
N ALA A 18 23.25 -10.57 10.03
CA ALA A 18 21.87 -10.22 10.14
C ALA A 18 21.34 -10.06 8.70
N PHE A 19 20.69 -11.10 8.18
CA PHE A 19 19.86 -10.94 6.99
C PHE A 19 18.74 -9.99 7.40
N SER A 20 18.87 -8.71 7.04
CA SER A 20 17.72 -7.82 6.96
C SER A 20 16.76 -8.49 6.00
N ALA A 21 15.65 -9.03 6.53
CA ALA A 21 14.55 -9.46 5.70
C ALA A 21 14.08 -8.21 4.97
N HIS A 22 14.52 -8.02 3.73
CA HIS A 22 13.97 -6.99 2.87
C HIS A 22 12.50 -7.38 2.66
N ALA A 23 11.61 -6.53 3.13
CA ALA A 23 10.22 -6.62 2.73
C ALA A 23 10.21 -6.63 1.20
N GLY A 24 9.45 -7.56 0.59
CA GLY A 24 9.35 -7.62 -0.88
C GLY A 24 8.81 -6.29 -1.44
N PRO A 25 8.68 -6.18 -2.77
CA PRO A 25 8.18 -4.97 -3.42
C PRO A 25 6.80 -4.60 -2.85
N GLN A 26 6.68 -3.40 -2.27
CA GLN A 26 5.45 -2.98 -1.63
C GLN A 26 5.32 -1.46 -1.47
N ALA A 27 4.10 -1.02 -1.21
CA ALA A 27 3.75 0.26 -0.62
C ALA A 27 2.71 0.02 0.46
N HIS A 28 2.49 0.97 1.36
CA HIS A 28 1.43 0.83 2.36
C HIS A 28 0.85 2.17 2.80
N VAL A 29 -0.36 2.12 3.31
CA VAL A 29 -1.07 3.24 3.92
C VAL A 29 -1.68 2.81 5.24
N VAL A 30 -1.87 3.78 6.14
CA VAL A 30 -2.64 3.61 7.38
C VAL A 30 -3.81 4.57 7.33
N CYS A 31 -5.02 4.03 7.45
CA CYS A 31 -6.25 4.83 7.45
C CYS A 31 -6.98 4.62 8.78
N ALA A 32 -7.34 5.71 9.45
CA ALA A 32 -8.17 5.63 10.64
C ALA A 32 -9.60 5.20 10.29
N TYR A 33 -10.30 4.58 11.24
CA TYR A 33 -11.74 4.38 11.17
C TYR A 33 -12.45 5.74 11.02
N HIS A 34 -13.48 5.81 10.19
CA HIS A 34 -14.28 7.02 10.03
C HIS A 34 -15.71 6.87 10.51
N HIS A 35 -16.48 5.94 9.92
CA HIS A 35 -17.89 5.78 10.25
C HIS A 35 -18.35 4.32 10.05
N THR A 36 -19.57 4.02 10.51
CA THR A 36 -20.23 2.74 10.32
C THR A 36 -21.60 2.97 9.68
N LEU A 37 -21.87 2.27 8.57
CA LEU A 37 -23.16 2.28 7.86
C LEU A 37 -23.59 0.88 7.48
N GLY A 38 -24.90 0.68 7.27
CA GLY A 38 -25.46 -0.53 6.67
C GLY A 38 -25.44 -0.46 5.14
N ASP A 39 -24.33 0.03 4.56
CA ASP A 39 -24.19 0.36 3.15
C ASP A 39 -23.12 -0.51 2.49
N ASP A 40 -23.30 -0.78 1.20
CA ASP A 40 -22.34 -1.46 0.34
C ASP A 40 -22.45 -0.91 -1.09
N ALA A 41 -21.47 -0.12 -1.51
CA ALA A 41 -21.43 0.50 -2.83
C ALA A 41 -21.11 -0.50 -3.97
N ILE A 42 -20.71 -1.73 -3.66
CA ILE A 42 -20.35 -2.75 -4.65
C ILE A 42 -21.54 -3.67 -4.88
N MET A 43 -21.96 -4.41 -3.87
CA MET A 43 -22.96 -5.47 -4.01
C MET A 43 -24.41 -4.98 -3.79
N MET A 44 -24.57 -3.90 -3.02
CA MET A 44 -25.88 -3.33 -2.69
C MET A 44 -26.00 -1.87 -3.15
N PHE A 45 -25.38 -1.54 -4.29
CA PHE A 45 -25.36 -0.18 -4.83
C PHE A 45 -26.75 0.44 -4.90
N GLY A 46 -26.88 1.67 -4.38
CA GLY A 46 -28.12 2.43 -4.37
C GLY A 46 -29.14 1.97 -3.31
N LYS A 47 -28.75 1.09 -2.39
CA LYS A 47 -29.63 0.56 -1.35
C LYS A 47 -29.11 0.92 0.04
N PRO A 48 -29.26 2.16 0.49
CA PRO A 48 -28.75 2.58 1.78
C PRO A 48 -29.40 1.80 2.92
N ASN A 49 -28.63 1.47 3.93
CA ASN A 49 -29.05 0.78 5.15
C ASN A 49 -29.64 -0.64 4.92
N GLN A 50 -29.31 -1.31 3.80
CA GLN A 50 -29.80 -2.66 3.51
C GLN A 50 -28.70 -3.74 3.53
N ALA A 51 -27.43 -3.35 3.57
CA ALA A 51 -26.31 -4.27 3.76
C ALA A 51 -26.02 -4.47 5.26
N MET A 52 -25.16 -5.42 5.61
CA MET A 52 -24.62 -5.56 6.96
C MET A 52 -23.95 -4.27 7.45
N TRP A 53 -23.76 -4.14 8.78
CA TRP A 53 -22.98 -3.03 9.31
C TRP A 53 -21.52 -3.17 8.86
N HIS A 54 -21.04 -2.18 8.13
CA HIS A 54 -19.66 -2.05 7.71
C HIS A 54 -18.98 -0.87 8.40
N ASP A 55 -17.74 -1.10 8.83
CA ASP A 55 -16.83 -0.08 9.31
C ASP A 55 -15.99 0.43 8.14
N PHE A 56 -16.05 1.74 7.88
CA PHE A 56 -15.43 2.40 6.73
C PHE A 56 -14.14 3.12 7.10
N PHE A 57 -13.18 3.06 6.17
CA PHE A 57 -11.87 3.69 6.23
C PHE A 57 -11.53 4.32 4.89
N GLY A 58 -10.55 5.20 4.88
CA GLY A 58 -10.12 5.90 3.67
C GLY A 58 -11.03 7.06 3.35
N ASN A 59 -11.67 7.08 2.20
CA ASN A 59 -12.56 8.17 1.81
C ASN A 59 -13.66 8.40 2.84
N THR A 60 -13.83 9.67 3.25
CA THR A 60 -14.75 10.04 4.34
C THR A 60 -16.21 10.19 3.92
N HIS A 61 -16.49 10.14 2.61
CA HIS A 61 -17.83 10.32 2.05
C HIS A 61 -18.41 9.02 1.45
N THR A 62 -17.80 7.87 1.79
CA THR A 62 -18.25 6.58 1.26
C THR A 62 -19.60 6.19 1.82
N ASP A 63 -20.54 5.84 0.94
CA ASP A 63 -21.91 5.40 1.21
C ASP A 63 -22.40 4.40 0.16
N ALA A 64 -23.70 4.04 0.18
CA ALA A 64 -24.32 3.09 -0.74
C ALA A 64 -24.31 3.52 -2.22
N VAL A 65 -24.07 4.80 -2.54
CA VAL A 65 -24.07 5.32 -3.92
C VAL A 65 -22.67 5.75 -4.39
N SER A 66 -21.66 5.43 -3.63
CA SER A 66 -20.28 5.81 -3.94
C SER A 66 -19.77 5.15 -5.21
N THR A 67 -19.04 5.92 -6.00
CA THR A 67 -18.37 5.53 -7.24
C THR A 67 -16.96 6.10 -7.27
N TYR A 68 -16.11 5.65 -8.19
CA TYR A 68 -14.80 6.28 -8.40
C TYR A 68 -14.89 7.81 -8.54
N GLN A 69 -15.88 8.29 -9.32
CA GLN A 69 -16.03 9.73 -9.55
C GLN A 69 -16.34 10.46 -8.23
N THR A 70 -17.27 9.95 -7.42
CA THR A 70 -17.59 10.59 -6.12
C THR A 70 -16.41 10.57 -5.16
N LEU A 71 -15.60 9.47 -5.14
CA LEU A 71 -14.38 9.40 -4.35
C LEU A 71 -13.33 10.43 -4.80
N ARG A 72 -13.28 10.77 -6.09
CA ARG A 72 -12.34 11.75 -6.63
C ARG A 72 -12.86 13.19 -6.53
N ASP A 73 -14.17 13.39 -6.59
CA ASP A 73 -14.80 14.70 -6.42
C ASP A 73 -14.77 15.16 -4.94
N GLN A 74 -14.81 14.20 -4.02
CA GLN A 74 -14.72 14.39 -2.57
C GLN A 74 -13.53 13.57 -2.03
N PRO A 75 -12.29 14.05 -2.25
CA PRO A 75 -11.09 13.24 -2.03
C PRO A 75 -10.61 13.19 -0.58
N GLU A 76 -11.38 13.74 0.37
CA GLU A 76 -11.03 13.70 1.78
C GLU A 76 -10.89 12.27 2.27
N THR A 77 -9.78 11.99 2.95
CA THR A 77 -9.44 10.64 3.38
C THR A 77 -8.83 10.61 4.78
N THR A 78 -9.12 9.54 5.51
CA THR A 78 -8.47 9.24 6.79
C THR A 78 -7.08 8.62 6.62
N CYS A 79 -6.68 8.29 5.39
CA CYS A 79 -5.37 7.71 5.11
C CYS A 79 -4.25 8.74 5.32
N ASP A 80 -3.10 8.26 5.79
CA ASP A 80 -1.88 9.05 5.96
C ASP A 80 -1.32 9.56 4.62
N ASN A 81 -1.53 8.82 3.53
CA ASN A 81 -1.22 9.25 2.17
C ASN A 81 -2.45 9.86 1.48
N LYS A 82 -2.39 11.16 1.16
CA LYS A 82 -3.51 11.91 0.58
C LYS A 82 -3.77 11.64 -0.91
N ALA A 83 -2.90 10.88 -1.58
CA ALA A 83 -3.18 10.37 -2.91
C ALA A 83 -4.18 9.20 -2.90
N ASP A 84 -4.37 8.59 -1.73
CA ASP A 84 -5.29 7.49 -1.51
C ASP A 84 -6.64 7.99 -0.96
N SER A 85 -7.58 8.19 -1.84
CA SER A 85 -9.00 8.41 -1.53
C SER A 85 -9.81 7.13 -1.74
N SER A 86 -9.18 5.97 -1.73
CA SER A 86 -9.90 4.70 -1.83
C SER A 86 -10.85 4.52 -0.67
N ALA A 87 -11.93 3.82 -0.95
CA ALA A 87 -12.83 3.35 0.09
C ALA A 87 -12.49 1.90 0.45
N TYR A 88 -12.43 1.64 1.75
CA TYR A 88 -12.21 0.33 2.32
C TYR A 88 -13.30 0.10 3.37
N TRP A 89 -13.93 -1.07 3.36
CA TRP A 89 -14.87 -1.41 4.42
C TRP A 89 -14.85 -2.90 4.72
N ALA A 90 -15.25 -3.22 5.93
CA ALA A 90 -15.35 -4.58 6.42
C ALA A 90 -16.47 -4.67 7.47
N PRO A 91 -17.04 -5.89 7.72
CA PRO A 91 -18.08 -6.06 8.72
C PRO A 91 -17.69 -5.60 10.09
N SER A 92 -18.59 -4.91 10.78
CA SER A 92 -18.43 -4.50 12.18
C SER A 92 -18.25 -5.71 13.09
N LEU A 93 -17.39 -5.57 14.10
CA LEU A 93 -17.03 -6.61 15.05
C LEU A 93 -17.84 -6.53 16.34
N ARG A 94 -18.38 -7.65 16.80
CA ARG A 94 -19.08 -7.79 18.09
C ARG A 94 -18.31 -8.71 19.03
N LEU A 95 -18.09 -8.24 20.25
CA LEU A 95 -17.47 -8.98 21.34
C LEU A 95 -18.42 -10.05 21.91
N PRO A 96 -17.90 -11.02 22.69
CA PRO A 96 -18.73 -12.06 23.32
C PRO A 96 -19.83 -11.55 24.27
N ASP A 97 -19.67 -10.36 24.82
CA ASP A 97 -20.66 -9.71 25.70
C ASP A 97 -21.77 -8.97 24.91
N GLY A 98 -21.71 -9.00 23.58
CA GLY A 98 -22.64 -8.32 22.70
C GLY A 98 -22.24 -6.89 22.31
N THR A 99 -21.14 -6.37 22.86
CA THR A 99 -20.66 -5.01 22.53
C THR A 99 -20.11 -4.95 21.13
N VAL A 100 -20.60 -4.05 20.28
CA VAL A 100 -20.03 -3.74 18.97
C VAL A 100 -18.89 -2.74 19.18
N VAL A 101 -17.71 -3.09 18.70
CA VAL A 101 -16.49 -2.29 18.86
C VAL A 101 -16.03 -1.72 17.53
N LYS A 102 -15.51 -0.50 17.59
CA LYS A 102 -14.94 0.17 16.42
C LYS A 102 -13.46 -0.18 16.28
N PRO A 103 -12.99 -0.41 15.05
CA PRO A 103 -11.56 -0.57 14.82
C PRO A 103 -10.81 0.73 15.09
N ALA A 104 -9.55 0.62 15.52
CA ALA A 104 -8.70 1.78 15.75
C ALA A 104 -8.19 2.33 14.40
N TYR A 105 -7.76 1.45 13.52
CA TYR A 105 -7.27 1.77 12.17
C TYR A 105 -7.25 0.51 11.31
N GLN A 106 -7.08 0.70 10.01
CA GLN A 106 -6.61 -0.34 9.12
C GLN A 106 -5.24 0.05 8.54
N LYS A 107 -4.38 -0.95 8.29
CA LYS A 107 -3.15 -0.79 7.53
C LYS A 107 -3.24 -1.67 6.30
N THR A 108 -3.22 -1.05 5.13
CA THR A 108 -3.22 -1.76 3.86
C THR A 108 -1.83 -1.76 3.26
N TYR A 109 -1.36 -2.96 2.94
CA TYR A 109 -0.17 -3.17 2.13
C TYR A 109 -0.60 -3.46 0.69
N TYR A 110 0.07 -2.81 -0.24
CA TYR A 110 0.05 -3.13 -1.66
C TYR A 110 1.33 -3.89 -1.95
N GLN A 111 1.23 -5.14 -2.33
CA GLN A 111 2.35 -6.05 -2.41
C GLN A 111 2.45 -6.71 -3.78
N ALA A 112 3.66 -7.14 -4.13
CA ALA A 112 3.92 -7.86 -5.34
C ALA A 112 4.83 -9.06 -5.08
N SER A 113 4.68 -10.07 -5.90
CA SER A 113 5.57 -11.23 -5.95
C SER A 113 5.93 -11.53 -7.40
N ASN A 114 7.17 -12.02 -7.63
CA ASN A 114 7.63 -12.49 -8.93
C ASN A 114 7.43 -11.46 -10.07
N VAL A 115 7.75 -10.20 -9.82
CA VAL A 115 7.51 -9.08 -10.75
C VAL A 115 8.39 -9.15 -12.01
N ASP A 116 9.57 -9.76 -11.94
CA ASP A 116 10.46 -9.93 -13.09
C ASP A 116 9.84 -10.80 -14.18
N ALA A 117 9.15 -11.89 -13.78
CA ALA A 117 8.46 -12.78 -14.70
C ALA A 117 7.03 -12.32 -15.02
N TRP A 118 6.38 -11.67 -14.07
CA TRP A 118 4.97 -11.25 -14.14
C TRP A 118 4.81 -9.82 -13.61
N PRO A 119 5.10 -8.79 -14.43
CA PRO A 119 4.97 -7.40 -14.01
C PRO A 119 3.51 -7.05 -13.71
N LEU A 120 3.34 -6.14 -12.76
CA LEU A 120 2.05 -5.60 -12.35
C LEU A 120 1.54 -4.56 -13.33
N HIS A 121 0.24 -4.50 -13.48
CA HIS A 121 -0.48 -3.38 -14.07
C HIS A 121 -1.01 -2.46 -12.94
N PRO A 122 -1.02 -1.14 -13.16
CA PRO A 122 -1.67 -0.21 -12.23
C PRO A 122 -3.14 -0.55 -12.05
N PHE A 123 -3.69 -0.28 -10.88
CA PHE A 123 -5.14 -0.37 -10.69
C PHE A 123 -5.85 0.53 -11.70
N PRO A 124 -6.80 0.02 -12.49
CA PRO A 124 -7.64 0.89 -13.28
C PRO A 124 -8.53 1.75 -12.37
N ALA A 125 -8.86 2.95 -12.84
CA ALA A 125 -9.77 3.84 -12.16
C ALA A 125 -11.09 3.13 -11.83
N GLY A 126 -11.51 3.17 -10.57
CA GLY A 126 -12.76 2.58 -10.11
C GLY A 126 -12.78 1.06 -9.99
N LEU A 127 -11.64 0.37 -10.09
CA LEU A 127 -11.60 -1.05 -9.81
C LEU A 127 -12.06 -1.31 -8.38
N SER A 128 -13.06 -2.18 -8.25
CA SER A 128 -13.58 -2.65 -6.98
C SER A 128 -13.31 -4.14 -6.82
N LEU A 129 -12.89 -4.55 -5.64
CA LEU A 129 -12.54 -5.92 -5.31
C LEU A 129 -13.26 -6.36 -4.05
N LEU A 130 -13.61 -7.64 -4.01
CA LEU A 130 -14.10 -8.33 -2.81
C LEU A 130 -13.07 -9.37 -2.37
N ALA A 131 -12.93 -9.55 -1.06
CA ALA A 131 -12.08 -10.58 -0.48
C ALA A 131 -12.77 -11.23 0.72
N GLY A 132 -12.57 -12.53 0.90
CA GLY A 132 -13.21 -13.32 1.94
C GLY A 132 -14.53 -13.93 1.49
N ASP A 133 -15.32 -14.39 2.46
CA ASP A 133 -16.62 -15.07 2.20
C ASP A 133 -17.57 -14.80 3.37
N HIS A 134 -18.60 -13.98 3.14
CA HIS A 134 -19.62 -13.67 4.15
C HIS A 134 -20.48 -14.89 4.56
N HIS A 135 -20.38 -16.01 3.84
CA HIS A 135 -20.97 -17.31 4.20
C HIS A 135 -19.92 -18.29 4.75
N GLY A 136 -18.69 -17.85 4.97
CA GLY A 136 -17.57 -18.68 5.43
C GLY A 136 -17.87 -19.38 6.76
N SER A 137 -17.56 -20.68 6.82
CA SER A 137 -17.75 -21.53 8.02
C SER A 137 -16.48 -22.27 8.44
N ALA A 138 -15.38 -22.09 7.71
CA ALA A 138 -14.10 -22.76 7.90
C ALA A 138 -12.93 -21.81 7.60
N PRO A 139 -11.69 -22.15 8.00
CA PRO A 139 -10.52 -21.37 7.70
C PRO A 139 -10.34 -21.07 6.20
N ASN A 140 -10.11 -19.80 5.87
CA ASN A 140 -9.79 -19.34 4.54
C ASN A 140 -8.31 -18.97 4.48
N PRO A 141 -7.50 -19.45 3.50
CA PRO A 141 -6.07 -19.16 3.41
C PRO A 141 -5.73 -17.68 3.22
N HIS A 142 -6.70 -16.89 2.75
CA HIS A 142 -6.56 -15.45 2.51
C HIS A 142 -7.04 -14.57 3.68
N ILE A 143 -7.56 -15.20 4.75
CA ILE A 143 -8.01 -14.51 5.96
C ILE A 143 -7.17 -14.96 7.14
N THR A 144 -6.62 -14.01 7.86
CA THR A 144 -5.76 -14.29 9.02
C THR A 144 -6.20 -13.50 10.25
N PHE A 145 -5.95 -14.07 11.41
CA PHE A 145 -6.20 -13.48 12.71
C PHE A 145 -4.89 -13.34 13.48
N LEU A 146 -4.73 -12.27 14.22
CA LEU A 146 -3.52 -12.01 15.02
C LEU A 146 -3.91 -11.48 16.40
N CYS A 147 -3.49 -12.19 17.44
CA CYS A 147 -3.37 -11.63 18.78
C CYS A 147 -1.99 -10.97 18.92
N ALA A 148 -1.90 -9.69 19.28
CA ALA A 148 -0.61 -8.98 19.35
C ALA A 148 0.36 -9.55 20.40
N ASN A 149 -0.14 -10.28 21.40
CA ASN A 149 0.65 -11.04 22.39
C ASN A 149 0.81 -12.53 22.03
N GLY A 150 0.29 -12.95 20.87
CA GLY A 150 0.24 -14.35 20.42
C GLY A 150 1.46 -14.79 19.61
N LYS A 151 1.31 -15.94 18.96
CA LYS A 151 2.38 -16.61 18.22
C LYS A 151 2.53 -16.17 16.76
N GLY A 152 1.78 -15.17 16.32
CA GLY A 152 1.74 -14.71 14.94
C GLY A 152 0.38 -14.92 14.28
N TYR A 153 0.33 -14.75 12.95
CA TYR A 153 -0.89 -14.90 12.18
C TYR A 153 -1.36 -16.36 12.08
N THR A 154 -2.65 -16.57 12.19
CA THR A 154 -3.30 -17.86 12.03
C THR A 154 -4.58 -17.72 11.21
N THR A 155 -4.95 -18.75 10.46
CA THR A 155 -6.25 -18.80 9.74
C THR A 155 -7.37 -19.39 10.61
N LYS A 156 -7.05 -19.86 11.84
CA LYS A 156 -7.99 -20.51 12.74
C LYS A 156 -8.39 -19.59 13.88
N THR A 157 -9.63 -19.72 14.32
CA THR A 157 -10.16 -19.12 15.55
C THR A 157 -9.84 -20.00 16.78
N GLY A 158 -10.07 -19.46 17.99
CA GLY A 158 -9.89 -20.19 19.26
C GLY A 158 -8.62 -19.81 20.01
N GLU A 159 -7.80 -18.91 19.47
CA GLU A 159 -6.73 -18.28 20.25
C GLU A 159 -7.34 -17.30 21.25
N VAL A 160 -6.80 -17.25 22.46
CA VAL A 160 -7.16 -16.25 23.47
C VAL A 160 -6.12 -15.14 23.48
N CYS A 161 -6.51 -13.98 22.95
CA CYS A 161 -5.69 -12.78 23.01
C CYS A 161 -5.67 -12.25 24.45
N GLY A 162 -4.47 -11.97 24.97
CA GLY A 162 -4.27 -11.28 26.24
C GLY A 162 -3.81 -9.84 26.02
N LEU A 163 -3.45 -9.18 27.12
CA LEU A 163 -2.87 -7.84 27.06
C LEU A 163 -1.56 -7.85 26.29
N ARG A 164 -1.33 -6.85 25.43
CA ARG A 164 -0.10 -6.68 24.66
C ARG A 164 1.11 -6.50 25.59
N LYS A 165 0.95 -5.74 26.67
CA LYS A 165 1.87 -5.56 27.80
C LYS A 165 1.07 -5.45 29.09
N ALA A 166 1.72 -5.59 30.24
CA ALA A 166 1.06 -5.38 31.53
C ALA A 166 0.41 -3.97 31.56
N ASN A 167 -0.87 -3.90 31.94
CA ASN A 167 -1.68 -2.69 31.98
C ASN A 167 -1.90 -1.98 30.64
N ASP A 168 -1.76 -2.70 29.53
CA ASP A 168 -2.06 -2.22 28.18
C ASP A 168 -3.44 -2.78 27.69
N ALA A 169 -3.76 -2.55 26.43
CA ALA A 169 -4.96 -3.06 25.79
C ALA A 169 -4.77 -4.48 25.22
N VAL A 170 -5.84 -5.25 25.08
CA VAL A 170 -5.89 -6.37 24.16
C VAL A 170 -5.88 -5.82 22.75
N GLN A 171 -4.97 -6.28 21.90
CA GLN A 171 -4.98 -5.95 20.48
C GLN A 171 -5.22 -7.21 19.64
N PHE A 172 -6.26 -7.13 18.82
CA PHE A 172 -6.67 -8.17 17.87
C PHE A 172 -6.70 -7.58 16.46
N ASN A 173 -6.16 -8.31 15.49
CA ASN A 173 -6.15 -7.88 14.11
C ASN A 173 -6.78 -8.95 13.20
N ILE A 174 -7.49 -8.49 12.16
CA ILE A 174 -7.98 -9.30 11.06
C ILE A 174 -7.21 -8.88 9.81
N GLY A 175 -6.48 -9.82 9.21
CA GLY A 175 -5.78 -9.64 7.93
C GLY A 175 -6.59 -10.24 6.79
N ILE A 176 -6.81 -9.49 5.74
CA ILE A 176 -7.65 -9.86 4.59
C ILE A 176 -6.85 -9.60 3.31
N GLN A 177 -6.51 -10.67 2.59
CA GLN A 177 -5.82 -10.60 1.32
C GLN A 177 -6.83 -10.64 0.18
N PHE A 178 -6.78 -9.64 -0.69
CA PHE A 178 -7.63 -9.54 -1.87
C PHE A 178 -7.05 -10.28 -3.06
N PRO A 179 -7.91 -10.71 -4.00
CA PRO A 179 -7.47 -11.26 -5.28
C PRO A 179 -6.64 -10.24 -6.06
N ASN A 180 -5.66 -10.74 -6.82
CA ASN A 180 -4.64 -9.94 -7.49
C ASN A 180 -4.48 -10.24 -8.98
N CYS A 181 -5.42 -10.98 -9.55
CA CYS A 181 -5.53 -11.26 -10.98
C CYS A 181 -6.91 -10.79 -11.46
N TRP A 182 -6.93 -9.69 -12.20
CA TRP A 182 -8.14 -9.08 -12.74
C TRP A 182 -8.45 -9.63 -14.14
N ASP A 183 -9.76 -9.70 -14.50
CA ASP A 183 -10.19 -10.17 -15.81
C ASP A 183 -9.87 -9.21 -16.98
N GLY A 184 -9.46 -8.00 -16.66
CA GLY A 184 -9.12 -6.97 -17.65
C GLY A 184 -10.32 -6.22 -18.23
N VAL A 185 -11.54 -6.49 -17.77
CA VAL A 185 -12.79 -5.96 -18.36
C VAL A 185 -13.71 -5.35 -17.29
N ASN A 186 -14.10 -6.13 -16.30
CA ASN A 186 -15.12 -5.73 -15.34
C ASN A 186 -14.50 -4.97 -14.15
N LEU A 187 -14.87 -3.71 -13.98
CA LEU A 187 -14.34 -2.88 -12.90
C LEU A 187 -14.87 -3.25 -11.52
N LYS A 188 -16.01 -3.94 -11.42
CA LYS A 188 -16.57 -4.39 -10.15
C LYS A 188 -17.19 -5.77 -10.28
N PRO A 189 -17.22 -6.58 -9.20
CA PRO A 189 -17.97 -7.80 -9.16
C PRO A 189 -19.48 -7.51 -9.12
N ALA A 190 -20.29 -8.54 -9.40
CA ALA A 190 -21.74 -8.52 -9.28
C ALA A 190 -22.23 -9.91 -8.83
N HIS A 191 -23.51 -10.05 -8.54
CA HIS A 191 -24.08 -11.36 -8.22
C HIS A 191 -23.82 -12.36 -9.36
N GLY A 192 -23.10 -13.45 -9.03
CA GLY A 192 -22.71 -14.47 -10.01
C GLY A 192 -21.55 -14.11 -10.93
N LEU A 193 -20.94 -12.95 -10.76
CA LEU A 193 -19.78 -12.49 -11.52
C LEU A 193 -18.63 -12.09 -10.59
N ILE A 194 -17.51 -12.79 -10.66
CA ILE A 194 -16.25 -12.36 -10.07
C ILE A 194 -15.42 -11.64 -11.13
N ASN A 195 -14.81 -10.52 -10.79
CA ASN A 195 -13.93 -9.75 -11.69
C ASN A 195 -12.44 -9.99 -11.42
N ALA A 196 -12.10 -10.66 -10.33
CA ALA A 196 -10.72 -10.97 -9.97
C ALA A 196 -10.60 -12.31 -9.24
N THR A 197 -9.43 -12.93 -9.30
CA THR A 197 -9.08 -14.16 -8.60
C THR A 197 -7.65 -14.08 -8.04
N TYR A 198 -7.25 -15.07 -7.26
CA TYR A 198 -5.90 -15.17 -6.70
C TYR A 198 -4.93 -15.78 -7.70
N ASP A 199 -3.68 -15.33 -7.66
CA ASP A 199 -2.62 -15.95 -8.45
C ASP A 199 -2.28 -17.37 -7.96
N VAL A 200 -1.68 -18.16 -8.84
CA VAL A 200 -1.11 -19.45 -8.48
C VAL A 200 0.40 -19.37 -8.66
N LYS A 201 1.14 -19.34 -7.55
CA LYS A 201 2.61 -19.19 -7.52
C LYS A 201 3.11 -17.94 -8.25
N GLY A 202 2.36 -16.85 -8.13
CA GLY A 202 2.68 -15.56 -8.75
C GLY A 202 2.21 -15.40 -10.19
N GLN A 203 1.60 -16.42 -10.80
CA GLN A 203 1.06 -16.39 -12.15
C GLN A 203 -0.46 -16.26 -12.15
N CYS A 204 -0.98 -15.36 -12.95
CA CYS A 204 -2.42 -15.21 -13.16
C CYS A 204 -2.96 -16.25 -14.16
N PRO A 205 -4.15 -16.82 -13.92
CA PRO A 205 -4.80 -17.72 -14.87
C PRO A 205 -5.26 -16.96 -16.13
N SER A 206 -5.37 -17.66 -17.26
CA SER A 206 -5.72 -17.06 -18.56
C SER A 206 -7.08 -16.36 -18.59
N THR A 207 -8.00 -16.73 -17.71
CA THR A 207 -9.33 -16.10 -17.58
C THR A 207 -9.28 -14.78 -16.80
N PHE A 208 -8.19 -14.53 -16.05
CA PHE A 208 -7.94 -13.29 -15.29
C PHE A 208 -6.49 -12.86 -15.53
N PRO A 209 -6.16 -12.44 -16.76
CA PRO A 209 -4.76 -12.35 -17.19
C PRO A 209 -4.00 -11.13 -16.64
N VAL A 210 -4.69 -10.15 -16.07
CA VAL A 210 -4.08 -8.87 -15.68
C VAL A 210 -3.65 -8.94 -14.21
N LYS A 211 -2.35 -9.03 -13.99
CA LYS A 211 -1.79 -9.00 -12.63
C LYS A 211 -1.78 -7.58 -12.10
N ILE A 212 -2.40 -7.39 -10.94
CA ILE A 212 -2.47 -6.13 -10.21
C ILE A 212 -1.80 -6.26 -8.84
N PRO A 213 -1.48 -5.16 -8.13
CA PRO A 213 -0.98 -5.24 -6.76
C PRO A 213 -1.94 -6.03 -5.86
N THR A 214 -1.38 -6.90 -5.02
CA THR A 214 -2.13 -7.58 -3.98
C THR A 214 -2.45 -6.59 -2.86
N VAL A 215 -3.73 -6.32 -2.64
CA VAL A 215 -4.21 -5.54 -1.49
C VAL A 215 -4.25 -6.48 -0.28
N ASN A 216 -3.54 -6.14 0.79
CA ASN A 216 -3.54 -6.89 2.04
C ASN A 216 -3.95 -5.95 3.17
N MET A 217 -5.22 -5.95 3.52
CA MET A 217 -5.84 -5.08 4.51
C MET A 217 -5.75 -5.70 5.89
N ASN A 218 -5.18 -4.99 6.86
CA ASN A 218 -5.08 -5.40 8.25
C ASN A 218 -5.86 -4.45 9.14
N ILE A 219 -6.98 -4.91 9.68
CA ILE A 219 -7.85 -4.13 10.56
C ILE A 219 -7.43 -4.38 12.01
N ALA A 220 -7.17 -3.33 12.75
CA ALA A 220 -6.69 -3.39 14.13
C ALA A 220 -7.78 -2.94 15.12
N TYR A 221 -8.11 -3.83 16.06
CA TYR A 221 -8.98 -3.54 17.20
C TYR A 221 -8.10 -3.43 18.45
N VAL A 222 -8.14 -2.26 19.08
CA VAL A 222 -7.44 -1.99 20.35
C VAL A 222 -8.52 -1.88 21.44
N LEU A 223 -8.53 -2.84 22.37
CA LEU A 223 -9.60 -3.07 23.31
C LEU A 223 -9.10 -2.84 24.77
N PRO A 224 -9.15 -1.59 25.27
CA PRO A 224 -8.60 -1.26 26.58
C PRO A 224 -9.51 -1.69 27.75
N THR A 225 -10.75 -2.04 27.47
CA THR A 225 -11.78 -2.35 28.50
C THR A 225 -11.80 -3.83 28.90
N ILE A 226 -11.08 -4.68 28.18
CA ILE A 226 -11.02 -6.12 28.46
C ILE A 226 -9.58 -6.58 28.68
N SER A 227 -9.40 -7.65 29.45
CA SER A 227 -8.08 -8.25 29.71
C SER A 227 -7.77 -9.48 28.85
N SER A 228 -8.79 -10.04 28.19
CA SER A 228 -8.66 -11.18 27.27
C SER A 228 -9.79 -11.22 26.25
N LEU A 229 -9.54 -11.84 25.11
CA LEU A 229 -10.51 -12.04 24.03
C LEU A 229 -10.37 -13.46 23.46
N ASP A 230 -11.39 -14.29 23.66
CA ASP A 230 -11.50 -15.59 23.01
C ASP A 230 -12.00 -15.39 21.55
N THR A 231 -11.14 -15.59 20.58
CA THR A 231 -11.45 -15.33 19.17
C THR A 231 -12.50 -16.26 18.60
N SER A 232 -12.79 -17.42 19.23
CA SER A 232 -13.88 -18.31 18.81
C SER A 232 -15.28 -17.76 19.09
N LYS A 233 -15.36 -16.75 19.96
CA LYS A 233 -16.63 -16.14 20.39
C LYS A 233 -16.87 -14.76 19.79
N VAL A 234 -15.90 -14.25 19.04
CA VAL A 234 -16.02 -12.97 18.31
C VAL A 234 -16.95 -13.19 17.11
N GLN A 235 -17.75 -12.18 16.82
CA GLN A 235 -18.71 -12.21 15.73
C GLN A 235 -18.54 -11.01 14.82
N LEU A 236 -18.94 -11.20 13.55
CA LEU A 236 -18.97 -10.16 12.53
C LEU A 236 -20.40 -9.93 12.06
N SER A 237 -20.72 -8.70 11.70
CA SER A 237 -22.02 -8.35 11.13
C SER A 237 -22.29 -9.14 9.86
N MET A 238 -23.54 -9.53 9.67
CA MET A 238 -24.06 -10.25 8.50
C MET A 238 -25.21 -9.46 7.90
N ASP A 239 -25.58 -9.77 6.65
CA ASP A 239 -26.74 -9.15 6.03
C ASP A 239 -27.98 -9.30 6.93
N PRO A 240 -28.67 -8.19 7.19
CA PRO A 240 -29.86 -8.19 8.04
C PRO A 240 -31.03 -8.90 7.36
N ILE A 241 -31.99 -9.35 8.16
CA ILE A 241 -33.31 -9.68 7.63
C ILE A 241 -34.12 -8.38 7.61
N MET A 242 -34.61 -8.01 6.44
CA MET A 242 -35.42 -6.81 6.29
C MET A 242 -36.93 -7.15 6.44
N HIS A 243 -37.60 -6.44 7.33
CA HIS A 243 -39.06 -6.50 7.53
C HIS A 243 -39.65 -5.13 7.14
N GLY A 244 -39.74 -4.86 5.83
CA GLY A 244 -40.00 -3.52 5.32
C GLY A 244 -38.77 -2.63 5.55
N ASP A 245 -38.95 -1.56 6.32
CA ASP A 245 -37.86 -0.64 6.69
C ASP A 245 -37.15 -1.04 8.01
N GLU A 246 -37.67 -2.03 8.73
CA GLU A 246 -37.02 -2.53 9.95
C GLU A 246 -35.95 -3.56 9.65
N ARG A 247 -34.83 -3.46 10.36
CA ARG A 247 -33.65 -4.34 10.22
C ARG A 247 -33.60 -5.29 11.41
N GLU A 248 -33.53 -6.59 11.16
CA GLU A 248 -33.13 -7.58 12.15
C GLU A 248 -31.65 -7.93 11.95
N GLU A 249 -30.81 -7.52 12.91
CA GLU A 249 -29.36 -7.70 12.82
C GLU A 249 -28.95 -9.16 12.96
N ARG A 250 -28.04 -9.61 12.12
CA ARG A 250 -27.46 -10.95 12.15
C ARG A 250 -25.96 -10.90 12.36
N TRP A 251 -25.43 -11.94 13.00
CA TRP A 251 -24.01 -12.03 13.35
C TRP A 251 -23.48 -13.41 13.03
N GLY A 252 -22.35 -13.44 12.34
CA GLY A 252 -21.61 -14.65 11.96
C GLY A 252 -20.35 -14.85 12.77
N SER A 253 -19.69 -15.98 12.61
CA SER A 253 -18.39 -16.24 13.21
C SER A 253 -17.28 -15.44 12.49
N LEU A 254 -16.05 -15.40 13.05
CA LEU A 254 -14.89 -14.80 12.38
C LEU A 254 -14.58 -15.44 11.02
N TYR A 255 -15.05 -16.64 10.72
CA TYR A 255 -14.88 -17.25 9.40
C TYR A 255 -15.70 -16.57 8.29
N THR A 256 -16.68 -15.71 8.65
CA THR A 256 -17.38 -14.86 7.70
C THR A 256 -16.64 -13.59 7.36
N ALA A 257 -15.38 -13.43 7.84
CA ALA A 257 -14.58 -12.26 7.57
C ALA A 257 -14.40 -12.04 6.07
N HIS A 258 -14.67 -10.82 5.65
CA HIS A 258 -14.48 -10.33 4.29
C HIS A 258 -14.19 -8.85 4.34
N ALA A 259 -13.79 -8.29 3.23
CA ALA A 259 -13.63 -6.86 3.07
C ALA A 259 -13.82 -6.45 1.61
N ASP A 260 -14.07 -5.18 1.45
CA ASP A 260 -14.34 -4.51 0.21
C ASP A 260 -13.31 -3.41 -0.01
N PHE A 261 -12.93 -3.24 -1.26
CA PHE A 261 -12.01 -2.21 -1.71
C PHE A 261 -12.54 -1.57 -2.98
N MET A 262 -12.66 -0.25 -2.99
CA MET A 262 -12.90 0.54 -4.19
C MET A 262 -11.71 1.47 -4.41
N ASN A 263 -10.99 1.28 -5.52
CA ASN A 263 -9.82 2.06 -5.86
C ASN A 263 -10.17 3.54 -6.06
N GLY A 264 -9.62 4.39 -5.23
CA GLY A 264 -9.71 5.85 -5.30
C GLY A 264 -8.34 6.53 -5.35
N TRP A 265 -7.26 5.79 -5.58
CA TRP A 265 -5.94 6.37 -5.82
C TRP A 265 -5.98 7.34 -7.02
N THR A 266 -5.18 8.39 -6.97
CA THR A 266 -4.91 9.15 -8.19
C THR A 266 -4.25 8.20 -9.22
N GLU A 267 -4.55 8.38 -10.50
CA GLU A 267 -3.97 7.54 -11.56
C GLU A 267 -2.44 7.61 -11.56
N ASP A 268 -1.88 8.79 -11.32
CA ASP A 268 -0.44 8.98 -11.23
C ASP A 268 0.17 8.23 -10.04
N ALA A 269 -0.48 8.26 -8.89
CA ALA A 269 -0.01 7.54 -7.71
C ALA A 269 -0.08 6.02 -7.91
N ALA A 270 -1.20 5.52 -8.47
CA ALA A 270 -1.34 4.10 -8.81
C ALA A 270 -0.27 3.63 -9.81
N ARG A 271 -0.01 4.45 -10.83
CA ARG A 271 1.03 4.20 -11.83
C ARG A 271 2.44 4.26 -11.24
N PHE A 272 2.72 5.25 -10.38
CA PHE A 272 4.00 5.30 -9.66
C PHE A 272 4.21 4.06 -8.78
N MET A 273 3.20 3.67 -8.01
CA MET A 273 3.25 2.53 -7.12
C MET A 273 3.59 1.23 -7.85
N THR A 274 3.05 1.02 -9.05
CA THR A 274 3.35 -0.16 -9.87
C THR A 274 4.64 -0.03 -10.66
N ASP A 275 4.76 0.99 -11.54
CA ASP A 275 5.82 1.06 -12.55
C ASP A 275 7.17 1.50 -11.99
N LEU A 276 7.15 2.43 -11.01
CA LEU A 276 8.36 3.05 -10.46
C LEU A 276 8.73 2.52 -9.07
N CYS A 277 7.88 1.66 -8.49
CA CYS A 277 8.13 1.03 -7.20
C CYS A 277 8.14 -0.49 -7.32
N MET A 278 6.98 -1.13 -7.32
CA MET A 278 6.89 -2.58 -7.18
C MET A 278 7.50 -3.34 -8.37
N ASN A 279 7.28 -2.92 -9.62
CA ASN A 279 7.89 -3.54 -10.80
C ASN A 279 9.43 -3.37 -10.87
N ARG A 280 10.00 -2.54 -9.99
CA ARG A 280 11.45 -2.36 -9.82
C ARG A 280 11.99 -3.06 -8.57
N GLY A 281 11.18 -3.89 -7.93
CA GLY A 281 11.60 -4.61 -6.74
C GLY A 281 11.74 -3.74 -5.49
N LEU A 282 11.14 -2.54 -5.45
CA LEU A 282 11.35 -1.58 -4.37
C LEU A 282 10.23 -1.63 -3.34
N ASP A 283 10.60 -1.36 -2.08
CA ASP A 283 9.67 -0.97 -1.02
C ASP A 283 9.58 0.55 -0.97
N CYS A 284 8.43 1.11 -1.35
CA CYS A 284 8.17 2.54 -1.31
C CYS A 284 7.52 3.00 0.00
N GLY A 285 7.20 2.08 0.91
CA GLY A 285 6.57 2.42 2.19
C GLY A 285 5.34 3.32 1.99
N THR A 286 5.29 4.45 2.70
CA THR A 286 4.24 5.47 2.59
C THR A 286 4.58 6.59 1.60
N THR A 287 5.65 6.46 0.81
CA THR A 287 6.18 7.58 -0.01
C THR A 287 5.64 7.61 -1.44
N VAL A 288 4.50 6.97 -1.71
CA VAL A 288 3.80 7.09 -3.00
C VAL A 288 3.36 8.54 -3.19
N PRO A 289 3.77 9.23 -4.27
CA PRO A 289 3.45 10.63 -4.47
C PRO A 289 1.97 10.82 -4.84
N TYR A 290 1.42 11.98 -4.53
CA TYR A 290 0.07 12.38 -4.96
C TYR A 290 -0.07 12.40 -6.49
N GLY A 291 0.92 12.94 -7.14
CA GLY A 291 1.08 12.93 -8.59
C GLY A 291 2.55 12.92 -8.93
N TYR A 292 2.89 12.46 -10.11
CA TYR A 292 4.26 12.54 -10.62
C TYR A 292 4.25 12.85 -12.11
N SER A 293 5.33 13.45 -12.58
CA SER A 293 5.60 13.55 -13.99
C SER A 293 7.05 13.17 -14.28
N ARG A 294 7.28 12.68 -15.48
CA ARG A 294 8.65 12.54 -15.98
C ARG A 294 9.19 13.91 -16.36
N ALA A 295 10.49 14.03 -16.43
CA ALA A 295 11.10 15.22 -17.02
C ALA A 295 10.50 15.47 -18.41
N LYS A 296 10.03 16.70 -18.65
CA LYS A 296 9.45 17.12 -19.92
C LYS A 296 10.55 17.32 -20.97
N ALA A 297 11.67 17.84 -20.51
CA ALA A 297 12.86 18.07 -21.33
C ALA A 297 14.10 17.97 -20.43
N ASN A 298 15.18 17.55 -20.99
CA ASN A 298 16.51 17.60 -20.38
C ASN A 298 17.56 17.91 -21.43
N VAL A 299 18.62 18.53 -21.00
CA VAL A 299 19.81 18.83 -21.79
C VAL A 299 21.00 18.90 -20.85
N TRP A 300 22.16 18.53 -21.30
CA TRP A 300 23.39 18.85 -20.59
C TRP A 300 24.26 19.79 -21.42
N LEU A 301 24.97 20.65 -20.73
CA LEU A 301 25.84 21.69 -21.28
C LEU A 301 27.26 21.42 -20.78
N SER A 302 28.23 21.51 -21.66
CA SER A 302 29.64 21.34 -21.33
C SER A 302 30.37 22.68 -21.43
N SER A 303 31.17 22.98 -20.45
CA SER A 303 32.05 24.15 -20.51
C SER A 303 33.16 24.05 -21.57
N LEU A 304 33.39 22.83 -22.09
CA LEU A 304 34.32 22.61 -23.21
C LEU A 304 33.69 22.99 -24.56
N GLU A 305 32.38 22.93 -24.66
CA GLU A 305 31.59 23.22 -25.87
C GLU A 305 30.36 24.05 -25.48
N PRO A 306 30.55 25.30 -25.00
CA PRO A 306 29.49 26.07 -24.36
C PRO A 306 28.34 26.45 -25.31
N ASP A 307 28.59 26.49 -26.60
CA ASP A 307 27.60 26.84 -27.63
C ASP A 307 26.88 25.63 -28.22
N LEU A 308 27.22 24.40 -27.72
CA LEU A 308 26.62 23.15 -28.18
C LEU A 308 25.75 22.56 -27.07
N SER A 309 24.43 22.56 -27.26
CA SER A 309 23.54 21.80 -26.38
C SER A 309 23.62 20.31 -26.75
N GLN A 310 23.71 19.47 -25.73
CA GLN A 310 23.79 18.02 -25.87
C GLN A 310 22.46 17.41 -25.38
N PRO A 311 21.44 17.26 -26.24
CA PRO A 311 20.19 16.66 -25.83
C PRO A 311 20.38 15.16 -25.59
N GLU A 312 20.17 14.70 -24.38
CA GLU A 312 20.24 13.31 -24.00
C GLU A 312 19.04 12.95 -23.12
N PRO A 313 17.93 12.50 -23.71
CA PRO A 313 16.67 12.35 -23.01
C PRO A 313 16.67 11.24 -21.94
N GLN A 314 17.69 10.40 -21.89
CA GLN A 314 17.74 9.25 -20.96
C GLN A 314 18.79 9.40 -19.87
N VAL A 315 19.74 10.28 -20.02
CA VAL A 315 20.88 10.45 -19.09
C VAL A 315 21.03 11.91 -18.70
N LEU A 316 21.17 12.15 -17.42
CA LEU A 316 21.65 13.41 -16.87
C LEU A 316 23.13 13.24 -16.61
N LEU A 317 23.96 14.09 -17.22
CA LEU A 317 25.40 14.09 -17.02
C LEU A 317 25.77 15.28 -16.15
N VAL A 318 26.40 14.98 -15.02
CA VAL A 318 27.01 15.98 -14.14
C VAL A 318 28.47 15.58 -13.98
N GLN A 319 29.37 16.43 -14.39
CA GLN A 319 30.78 16.14 -14.38
C GLN A 319 31.56 17.37 -13.94
N ASP A 320 32.46 17.17 -13.00
CA ASP A 320 33.52 18.10 -12.65
C ASP A 320 34.85 17.35 -12.81
N ASN A 321 35.63 17.69 -13.82
CA ASN A 321 36.90 17.02 -14.08
C ASN A 321 37.96 17.55 -13.13
N TRP A 322 38.15 16.83 -12.05
CA TRP A 322 39.24 17.01 -11.12
C TRP A 322 40.42 16.11 -11.53
N GLN A 323 41.48 16.70 -12.10
CA GLN A 323 42.66 15.92 -12.42
C GLN A 323 43.85 16.33 -11.52
N ASN A 324 44.53 15.32 -10.95
CA ASN A 324 45.82 15.48 -10.23
C ASN A 324 45.84 16.53 -9.12
N GLY A 325 44.78 16.65 -8.33
CA GLY A 325 44.73 17.53 -7.18
C GLY A 325 44.45 19.01 -7.48
N GLY A 326 43.95 19.32 -8.67
CA GLY A 326 43.51 20.64 -9.08
C GLY A 326 42.38 20.62 -10.10
N ARG A 327 41.45 21.60 -10.03
CA ARG A 327 40.46 21.82 -11.09
C ARG A 327 41.20 22.16 -12.38
N THR A 328 41.00 21.34 -13.39
CA THR A 328 41.32 21.81 -14.76
C THR A 328 40.27 22.83 -15.12
N LYS A 329 40.67 24.09 -15.26
CA LYS A 329 39.81 25.16 -15.77
C LYS A 329 39.14 24.64 -17.06
N ASN A 330 37.83 24.65 -17.10
CA ASN A 330 36.98 24.42 -18.28
C ASN A 330 36.50 22.98 -18.54
N SER A 331 36.15 22.22 -17.50
CA SER A 331 35.56 20.88 -17.72
C SER A 331 34.35 20.61 -16.80
N GLU A 332 33.46 21.57 -16.70
CA GLU A 332 32.21 21.44 -15.96
C GLU A 332 31.11 21.02 -16.93
N THR A 333 30.24 20.09 -16.48
CA THR A 333 29.04 19.72 -17.20
C THR A 333 27.85 19.91 -16.27
N LEU A 334 26.87 20.63 -16.75
CA LEU A 334 25.61 20.91 -16.05
C LEU A 334 24.46 20.23 -16.77
N SER A 335 23.53 19.69 -16.03
CA SER A 335 22.28 19.21 -16.59
C SER A 335 21.13 20.13 -16.22
N LEU A 336 20.36 20.54 -17.23
CA LEU A 336 19.09 21.24 -17.04
C LEU A 336 17.94 20.26 -17.22
N VAL A 337 16.96 20.32 -16.34
CA VAL A 337 15.79 19.41 -16.38
C VAL A 337 14.53 20.23 -16.19
N LYS A 338 13.61 20.10 -17.12
CA LYS A 338 12.29 20.75 -17.07
C LYS A 338 11.24 19.73 -16.66
N PHE A 339 10.50 20.03 -15.61
CA PHE A 339 9.41 19.20 -15.11
C PHE A 339 8.06 19.86 -15.35
N HIS A 340 7.06 19.06 -15.66
CA HIS A 340 5.67 19.47 -15.50
C HIS A 340 5.27 19.15 -14.06
N ILE A 341 4.88 20.17 -13.30
CA ILE A 341 4.38 19.99 -11.94
C ILE A 341 2.86 19.73 -12.06
N PRO A 342 2.37 18.54 -11.69
CA PRO A 342 0.94 18.27 -11.70
C PRO A 342 0.21 19.28 -10.80
N PRO A 343 -0.92 19.84 -11.25
CA PRO A 343 -1.72 20.72 -10.41
C PRO A 343 -2.29 19.95 -9.23
N LEU A 344 -2.35 20.58 -8.07
CA LEU A 344 -3.12 20.04 -6.94
C LEU A 344 -4.62 20.17 -7.26
N PRO A 345 -5.45 19.22 -6.79
CA PRO A 345 -6.89 19.34 -6.92
C PRO A 345 -7.42 20.60 -6.23
N ALA A 346 -8.53 21.12 -6.73
CA ALA A 346 -9.20 22.25 -6.12
C ALA A 346 -9.55 21.96 -4.65
N GLY A 347 -9.28 22.93 -3.77
CA GLY A 347 -9.57 22.82 -2.35
C GLY A 347 -8.47 22.16 -1.48
N GLN A 348 -7.41 21.62 -2.10
CA GLN A 348 -6.27 21.10 -1.33
C GLN A 348 -5.33 22.22 -0.89
N ASP A 349 -4.86 22.15 0.35
CA ASP A 349 -3.88 23.11 0.88
C ASP A 349 -2.47 22.79 0.36
N PRO A 350 -1.86 23.65 -0.46
CA PRO A 350 -0.51 23.41 -0.99
C PRO A 350 0.56 23.20 0.09
N SER A 351 0.37 23.75 1.30
CA SER A 351 1.32 23.60 2.40
C SER A 351 1.46 22.16 2.90
N GLN A 352 0.49 21.31 2.61
CA GLN A 352 0.50 19.88 2.97
C GLN A 352 1.27 19.01 1.97
N PHE A 353 1.74 19.59 0.86
CA PHE A 353 2.42 18.85 -0.20
C PHE A 353 3.88 19.26 -0.31
N THR A 354 4.72 18.29 -0.61
CA THR A 354 6.15 18.48 -0.86
C THR A 354 6.46 17.99 -2.27
N TYR A 355 7.14 18.81 -3.05
CA TYR A 355 7.67 18.40 -4.34
C TYR A 355 9.02 17.72 -4.15
N ARG A 356 9.19 16.55 -4.76
CA ARG A 356 10.44 15.79 -4.71
C ARG A 356 10.91 15.46 -6.11
N VAL A 357 12.17 15.72 -6.39
CA VAL A 357 12.84 15.26 -7.59
C VAL A 357 13.53 13.95 -7.27
N ARG A 358 13.22 12.88 -8.01
CA ARG A 358 13.93 11.60 -7.92
C ARG A 358 14.86 11.48 -9.11
N ILE A 359 16.14 11.27 -8.81
CA ILE A 359 17.18 10.98 -9.80
C ILE A 359 17.63 9.54 -9.52
N TYR A 360 17.64 8.72 -10.57
CA TYR A 360 18.19 7.38 -10.48
C TYR A 360 19.64 7.47 -10.93
N GLY A 361 20.59 7.19 -10.02
CA GLY A 361 21.99 7.11 -10.33
C GLY A 361 22.27 5.90 -11.21
N GLY A 362 22.89 6.14 -12.36
CA GLY A 362 23.48 5.09 -13.17
C GLY A 362 24.86 4.70 -12.62
N LYS A 363 25.90 5.09 -13.33
CA LYS A 363 27.29 4.89 -12.92
C LYS A 363 27.79 6.15 -12.23
N VAL A 364 28.31 6.03 -11.01
CA VAL A 364 29.01 7.10 -10.32
C VAL A 364 30.49 6.72 -10.29
N GLU A 365 31.32 7.51 -10.94
CA GLU A 365 32.78 7.41 -10.84
C GLU A 365 33.27 8.60 -10.02
N THR A 366 33.62 8.37 -8.77
CA THR A 366 34.08 9.43 -7.88
C THR A 366 35.44 9.11 -7.28
N ASN A 367 36.24 10.15 -7.11
CA ASN A 367 37.51 10.07 -6.41
C ASN A 367 37.42 10.68 -4.97
N GLY A 368 36.22 10.89 -4.46
CA GLY A 368 35.96 11.51 -3.15
C GLY A 368 34.49 11.60 -2.79
N ALA A 369 34.19 12.35 -1.74
CA ALA A 369 32.80 12.61 -1.31
C ALA A 369 32.20 13.69 -2.21
N ASP A 370 31.31 13.27 -3.12
CA ASP A 370 30.71 14.15 -4.08
C ASP A 370 29.32 14.57 -3.67
N GLN A 371 29.05 15.84 -3.82
CA GLN A 371 27.73 16.43 -3.60
C GLN A 371 27.18 16.92 -4.94
N ILE A 372 25.95 16.56 -5.23
CA ILE A 372 25.20 17.11 -6.36
C ILE A 372 24.36 18.27 -5.83
N PHE A 373 24.58 19.46 -6.39
CA PHE A 373 23.84 20.65 -6.04
C PHE A 373 22.72 20.88 -7.05
N PHE A 374 21.55 21.27 -6.55
CA PHE A 374 20.39 21.61 -7.37
C PHE A 374 20.12 23.11 -7.23
N TYR A 375 19.95 23.76 -8.35
CA TYR A 375 19.62 25.19 -8.40
C TYR A 375 18.36 25.38 -9.25
N PRO A 376 17.47 26.31 -8.88
CA PRO A 376 16.40 26.71 -9.78
C PRO A 376 17.01 27.40 -11.01
N ALA A 377 16.50 27.00 -12.18
CA ALA A 377 16.83 27.67 -13.43
C ALA A 377 15.61 28.49 -13.90
N SER A 378 15.84 29.51 -14.73
CA SER A 378 14.74 30.22 -15.39
C SER A 378 13.99 29.26 -16.32
N ASN A 379 12.73 29.53 -16.58
CA ASN A 379 11.91 28.71 -17.51
C ASN A 379 12.07 29.12 -18.99
N ASP A 380 13.01 30.04 -19.29
CA ASP A 380 13.15 30.67 -20.60
C ASP A 380 14.07 29.91 -21.57
N TRP A 381 14.37 28.65 -21.23
CA TRP A 381 15.09 27.75 -22.13
C TRP A 381 14.13 26.73 -22.76
N ASP A 382 14.19 26.57 -24.07
CA ASP A 382 13.46 25.59 -24.88
C ASP A 382 14.41 24.72 -25.69
#